data_ceca1152e8da6ca645148834e8521f60
#
_entry.id   ceca1152e8da6ca645148834e8521f60
#
_cell.length_a   1.000
_cell.length_b   1.000
_cell.length_c   1.000
_cell.angle_alpha   90.00
_cell.angle_beta   90.00
_cell.angle_gamma   90.00
#
_symmetry.space_group_name_H-M   'P 1'
#
loop_
_entity.id
_entity.type
_entity.pdbx_description
1 polymer ?
#
loop_
_entity_poly.entity_id
_entity_poly.type
_entity_poly.pdbx_seq_one_letter_code
_entity_poly.pdbx_strand_id
1 'polypeptide(L)'
;MTDKNGKYKKVAYYPGCALEGTGHAYNRSTKAVGKKLGLDLVEVKNWNCCGAMEVKNIDPKIQTYLSSRVMSTAANEMDMDVVMAPCNGCYHNLKKAEYDLAKDPESVEVVDRLSKKAGHKTYEAGQVETIHALDWIKESIGEDGLRERVKNSLNGMKIANYYGCMYTRPRHIFPEKDAGPGSESTSKPHFMDDLLEAAGADNVDFPLKTACCGGAHTLSDSDTSTKLVLNILKAAKLAGAEVIATECPTCHSGLEMHQIRAEKVLGEKVEIKILYFTQLLGMALGLKPRKVGVHENVSDSIKFLKEKGLA
;
A
#
# COMPACT_ATOMS: atom_id res chain seq x y z
N MET A 1 18.71 -16.59 -20.87
CA MET A 1 17.89 -15.50 -21.44
C MET A 1 16.92 -15.10 -20.35
N THR A 2 17.19 -14.05 -19.61
CA THR A 2 16.25 -13.48 -18.62
C THR A 2 15.05 -12.97 -19.40
N ASP A 3 13.89 -13.55 -19.10
CA ASP A 3 12.63 -13.13 -19.71
C ASP A 3 12.42 -11.65 -19.41
N LYS A 4 12.29 -10.82 -20.45
CA LYS A 4 12.01 -9.38 -20.35
C LYS A 4 10.59 -9.10 -19.82
N ASN A 5 9.84 -10.14 -19.43
CA ASN A 5 8.54 -10.08 -18.79
C ASN A 5 8.74 -10.16 -17.28
N GLY A 6 8.34 -9.11 -16.57
CA GLY A 6 8.54 -8.93 -15.15
C GLY A 6 8.13 -10.12 -14.25
N LYS A 7 8.73 -10.16 -13.05
CA LYS A 7 8.64 -11.26 -12.08
C LYS A 7 7.19 -11.66 -11.74
N TYR A 8 6.27 -10.70 -11.63
CA TYR A 8 4.89 -10.92 -11.18
C TYR A 8 3.84 -10.53 -12.23
N LYS A 9 3.79 -11.24 -13.35
CA LYS A 9 2.87 -10.93 -14.44
C LYS A 9 1.40 -11.19 -14.08
N LYS A 10 1.14 -12.19 -13.25
CA LYS A 10 -0.20 -12.58 -12.76
C LYS A 10 -0.12 -12.85 -11.27
N VAL A 11 -0.98 -12.23 -10.48
CA VAL A 11 -1.01 -12.37 -9.01
C VAL A 11 -2.43 -12.51 -8.48
N ALA A 12 -2.58 -13.23 -7.37
CA ALA A 12 -3.81 -13.21 -6.60
C ALA A 12 -3.94 -11.86 -5.89
N TYR A 13 -5.00 -11.12 -6.22
CA TYR A 13 -5.24 -9.78 -5.69
C TYR A 13 -6.11 -9.83 -4.46
N TYR A 14 -5.58 -9.39 -3.33
CA TYR A 14 -6.32 -9.25 -2.09
C TYR A 14 -6.59 -7.77 -1.78
N PRO A 15 -7.77 -7.22 -2.14
CA PRO A 15 -8.08 -5.81 -1.90
C PRO A 15 -8.19 -5.50 -0.40
N GLY A 16 -8.72 -6.42 0.39
CA GLY A 16 -9.04 -6.18 1.80
C GLY A 16 -10.18 -5.17 1.99
N CYS A 17 -10.67 -5.06 3.23
CA CYS A 17 -11.88 -4.27 3.55
C CYS A 17 -11.73 -2.78 3.24
N ALA A 18 -10.54 -2.20 3.40
CA ALA A 18 -10.33 -0.77 3.19
C ALA A 18 -10.52 -0.36 1.72
N LEU A 19 -10.11 -1.20 0.76
CA LEU A 19 -10.23 -0.90 -0.66
C LEU A 19 -11.66 -1.09 -1.22
N GLU A 20 -12.50 -1.84 -0.52
CA GLU A 20 -13.93 -1.94 -0.81
C GLU A 20 -14.74 -0.80 -0.12
N GLY A 21 -14.11 -0.06 0.77
CA GLY A 21 -14.69 1.07 1.50
C GLY A 21 -14.01 2.40 1.15
N THR A 22 -13.41 3.03 2.17
CA THR A 22 -12.81 4.37 2.08
C THR A 22 -11.63 4.47 1.11
N GLY A 23 -10.95 3.36 0.81
CA GLY A 23 -9.84 3.27 -0.14
C GLY A 23 -10.23 2.88 -1.56
N HIS A 24 -11.51 3.03 -1.97
CA HIS A 24 -11.98 2.63 -3.29
C HIS A 24 -11.19 3.28 -4.45
N ALA A 25 -10.78 4.53 -4.29
CA ALA A 25 -9.89 5.22 -5.24
C ALA A 25 -8.56 4.47 -5.45
N TYR A 26 -8.00 3.87 -4.38
CA TYR A 26 -6.79 3.06 -4.46
C TYR A 26 -7.04 1.75 -5.21
N ASN A 27 -8.15 1.06 -4.92
CA ASN A 27 -8.57 -0.14 -5.66
C ASN A 27 -8.66 0.15 -7.16
N ARG A 28 -9.37 1.22 -7.52
CA ARG A 28 -9.57 1.66 -8.90
C ARG A 28 -8.24 1.96 -9.60
N SER A 29 -7.38 2.76 -8.96
CA SER A 29 -6.09 3.14 -9.56
C SER A 29 -5.14 1.94 -9.69
N THR A 30 -5.07 1.04 -8.70
CA THR A 30 -4.26 -0.18 -8.75
C THR A 30 -4.69 -1.08 -9.92
N LYS A 31 -5.99 -1.36 -10.05
CA LYS A 31 -6.54 -2.14 -11.18
C LYS A 31 -6.30 -1.47 -12.55
N ALA A 32 -6.43 -0.14 -12.60
CA ALA A 32 -6.22 0.62 -13.83
C ALA A 32 -4.74 0.63 -14.27
N VAL A 33 -3.82 0.80 -13.31
CA VAL A 33 -2.37 0.74 -13.56
C VAL A 33 -1.95 -0.66 -13.99
N GLY A 34 -2.38 -1.71 -13.27
CA GLY A 34 -2.12 -3.10 -13.65
C GLY A 34 -2.52 -3.38 -15.10
N LYS A 35 -3.76 -3.06 -15.46
CA LYS A 35 -4.26 -3.21 -16.83
C LYS A 35 -3.41 -2.43 -17.85
N LYS A 36 -3.00 -1.21 -17.51
CA LYS A 36 -2.20 -0.35 -18.39
C LYS A 36 -0.79 -0.90 -18.61
N LEU A 37 -0.22 -1.56 -17.61
CA LEU A 37 1.10 -2.18 -17.65
C LEU A 37 1.09 -3.62 -18.21
N GLY A 38 -0.09 -4.20 -18.47
CA GLY A 38 -0.23 -5.58 -18.92
C GLY A 38 0.02 -6.60 -17.80
N LEU A 39 -0.27 -6.22 -16.56
CA LEU A 39 -0.16 -7.05 -15.36
C LEU A 39 -1.55 -7.50 -14.91
N ASP A 40 -1.71 -8.81 -14.67
CA ASP A 40 -2.99 -9.43 -14.34
C ASP A 40 -3.23 -9.49 -12.82
N LEU A 41 -4.37 -8.97 -12.40
CA LEU A 41 -4.89 -9.06 -11.04
C LEU A 41 -6.09 -10.01 -11.01
N VAL A 42 -5.94 -11.15 -10.35
CA VAL A 42 -7.03 -12.11 -10.14
C VAL A 42 -7.50 -12.00 -8.68
N GLU A 43 -8.66 -11.40 -8.46
CA GLU A 43 -9.15 -11.18 -7.10
C GLU A 43 -9.36 -12.50 -6.35
N VAL A 44 -8.87 -12.56 -5.10
CA VAL A 44 -9.02 -13.74 -4.24
C VAL A 44 -10.51 -13.98 -3.98
N LYS A 45 -10.97 -15.22 -4.24
CA LYS A 45 -12.37 -15.59 -4.05
C LYS A 45 -12.74 -15.60 -2.57
N ASN A 46 -13.96 -15.14 -2.24
CA ASN A 46 -14.51 -15.25 -0.89
C ASN A 46 -13.53 -14.83 0.22
N TRP A 47 -12.70 -13.82 -0.05
CA TRP A 47 -11.76 -13.32 0.94
C TRP A 47 -12.46 -12.76 2.19
N ASN A 48 -11.77 -12.73 3.31
CA ASN A 48 -12.19 -12.12 4.57
C ASN A 48 -11.23 -10.99 4.96
N CYS A 49 -11.65 -10.14 5.90
CA CYS A 49 -10.75 -9.16 6.50
C CYS A 49 -9.56 -9.85 7.17
N CYS A 50 -8.36 -9.26 7.03
CA CYS A 50 -7.12 -9.74 7.69
C CYS A 50 -7.12 -9.55 9.22
N GLY A 51 -8.16 -8.92 9.78
CA GLY A 51 -8.24 -8.58 11.21
C GLY A 51 -7.68 -7.21 11.57
N ALA A 52 -7.18 -6.46 10.60
CA ALA A 52 -6.62 -5.12 10.77
C ALA A 52 -5.57 -5.02 11.92
N MET A 53 -5.68 -4.01 12.77
CA MET A 53 -4.81 -3.85 13.95
C MET A 53 -5.51 -4.27 15.25
N GLU A 54 -6.80 -4.54 15.20
CA GLU A 54 -7.68 -4.74 16.34
C GLU A 54 -7.72 -6.20 16.79
N VAL A 55 -7.84 -7.15 15.85
CA VAL A 55 -8.02 -8.58 16.20
C VAL A 55 -6.85 -9.14 16.97
N LYS A 56 -5.61 -8.72 16.68
CA LYS A 56 -4.42 -9.16 17.43
C LYS A 56 -4.45 -8.78 18.92
N ASN A 57 -5.20 -7.72 19.27
CA ASN A 57 -5.34 -7.30 20.67
C ASN A 57 -6.37 -8.16 21.42
N ILE A 58 -7.21 -8.90 20.70
CA ILE A 58 -8.14 -9.87 21.26
C ILE A 58 -7.47 -11.24 21.33
N ASP A 59 -7.01 -11.72 20.17
CA ASP A 59 -6.26 -12.99 20.06
C ASP A 59 -5.35 -12.95 18.79
N PRO A 60 -4.01 -12.90 18.95
CA PRO A 60 -3.08 -12.90 17.84
C PRO A 60 -3.22 -14.11 16.91
N LYS A 61 -3.59 -15.30 17.44
CA LYS A 61 -3.73 -16.52 16.65
C LYS A 61 -4.98 -16.52 15.77
N ILE A 62 -6.04 -15.85 16.20
CA ILE A 62 -7.21 -15.60 15.34
C ILE A 62 -6.81 -14.68 14.18
N GLN A 63 -5.98 -13.67 14.39
CA GLN A 63 -5.46 -12.85 13.29
C GLN A 63 -4.63 -13.67 12.31
N THR A 64 -3.75 -14.55 12.82
CA THR A 64 -2.96 -15.48 12.00
C THR A 64 -3.89 -16.38 11.16
N TYR A 65 -4.95 -16.94 11.75
CA TYR A 65 -5.95 -17.73 11.03
C TYR A 65 -6.67 -16.94 9.93
N LEU A 66 -7.16 -15.73 10.22
CA LEU A 66 -7.85 -14.90 9.22
C LEU A 66 -6.97 -14.58 8.02
N SER A 67 -5.70 -14.30 8.26
CA SER A 67 -4.72 -14.02 7.21
C SER A 67 -4.34 -15.28 6.43
N SER A 68 -4.09 -16.40 7.12
CA SER A 68 -3.77 -17.67 6.48
C SER A 68 -4.90 -18.22 5.62
N ARG A 69 -6.17 -17.95 5.98
CA ARG A 69 -7.33 -18.33 5.16
C ARG A 69 -7.31 -17.64 3.79
N VAL A 70 -6.94 -16.36 3.71
CA VAL A 70 -6.80 -15.64 2.43
C VAL A 70 -5.71 -16.29 1.57
N MET A 71 -4.56 -16.58 2.17
CA MET A 71 -3.43 -17.24 1.49
C MET A 71 -3.78 -18.67 1.07
N SER A 72 -4.48 -19.42 1.91
CA SER A 72 -4.97 -20.77 1.58
C SER A 72 -5.92 -20.77 0.38
N THR A 73 -6.84 -19.79 0.32
CA THR A 73 -7.75 -19.67 -0.83
C THR A 73 -6.96 -19.41 -2.12
N ALA A 74 -5.97 -18.52 -2.08
CA ALA A 74 -5.12 -18.27 -3.25
C ALA A 74 -4.35 -19.53 -3.69
N ALA A 75 -3.67 -20.20 -2.76
CA ALA A 75 -2.86 -21.38 -3.04
C ALA A 75 -3.71 -22.59 -3.45
N ASN A 76 -4.71 -22.94 -2.62
CA ASN A 76 -5.38 -24.24 -2.70
C ASN A 76 -6.67 -24.25 -3.53
N GLU A 77 -7.27 -23.08 -3.80
CA GLU A 77 -8.53 -22.98 -4.57
C GLU A 77 -8.35 -22.24 -5.90
N MET A 78 -7.28 -21.45 -6.04
CA MET A 78 -7.04 -20.64 -7.23
C MET A 78 -5.75 -21.02 -7.97
N ASP A 79 -4.94 -21.93 -7.41
CA ASP A 79 -3.65 -22.35 -7.97
C ASP A 79 -2.72 -21.13 -8.26
N MET A 80 -2.61 -20.26 -7.26
CA MET A 80 -1.80 -19.05 -7.33
C MET A 80 -0.68 -19.11 -6.27
N ASP A 81 0.52 -18.78 -6.66
CA ASP A 81 1.74 -18.80 -5.86
C ASP A 81 2.15 -17.43 -5.30
N VAL A 82 1.44 -16.37 -5.71
CA VAL A 82 1.71 -15.00 -5.24
C VAL A 82 0.40 -14.32 -4.84
N VAL A 83 0.39 -13.74 -3.64
CA VAL A 83 -0.71 -12.88 -3.15
C VAL A 83 -0.22 -11.43 -3.03
N MET A 84 -0.87 -10.51 -3.75
CA MET A 84 -0.58 -9.09 -3.68
C MET A 84 -1.64 -8.37 -2.87
N ALA A 85 -1.21 -7.65 -1.83
CA ALA A 85 -2.06 -6.83 -0.95
C ALA A 85 -1.65 -5.35 -1.00
N PRO A 86 -2.51 -4.43 -1.48
CA PRO A 86 -2.16 -3.01 -1.57
C PRO A 86 -2.16 -2.28 -0.23
N CYS A 87 -2.91 -2.77 0.75
CA CYS A 87 -2.98 -2.15 2.07
C CYS A 87 -1.82 -2.60 2.94
N ASN A 88 -1.03 -1.65 3.50
CA ASN A 88 0.09 -1.97 4.39
C ASN A 88 -0.33 -2.85 5.58
N GLY A 89 -1.51 -2.60 6.15
CA GLY A 89 -2.03 -3.44 7.24
C GLY A 89 -2.33 -4.87 6.81
N CYS A 90 -2.93 -5.04 5.63
CA CYS A 90 -3.18 -6.37 5.07
C CYS A 90 -1.87 -7.08 4.71
N TYR A 91 -0.98 -6.41 3.99
CA TYR A 91 0.35 -6.93 3.66
C TYR A 91 1.12 -7.39 4.90
N HIS A 92 1.19 -6.52 5.91
CA HIS A 92 1.82 -6.84 7.20
C HIS A 92 1.21 -8.08 7.87
N ASN A 93 -0.13 -8.18 7.90
CA ASN A 93 -0.80 -9.28 8.57
C ASN A 93 -0.61 -10.62 7.85
N LEU A 94 -0.60 -10.61 6.52
CA LEU A 94 -0.29 -11.81 5.72
C LEU A 94 1.17 -12.25 5.96
N LYS A 95 2.14 -11.33 5.90
CA LYS A 95 3.56 -11.61 6.18
C LYS A 95 3.77 -12.10 7.62
N LYS A 96 3.06 -11.49 8.58
CA LYS A 96 3.11 -11.93 9.97
C LYS A 96 2.55 -13.35 10.15
N ALA A 97 1.43 -13.67 9.49
CA ALA A 97 0.88 -15.02 9.55
C ALA A 97 1.85 -16.05 8.96
N GLU A 98 2.51 -15.73 7.86
CA GLU A 98 3.57 -16.54 7.29
C GLU A 98 4.71 -16.80 8.29
N TYR A 99 5.17 -15.72 8.95
CA TYR A 99 6.21 -15.83 9.98
C TYR A 99 5.77 -16.66 11.18
N ASP A 100 4.55 -16.43 11.69
CA ASP A 100 4.01 -17.16 12.85
C ASP A 100 3.89 -18.66 12.53
N LEU A 101 3.34 -19.01 11.38
CA LEU A 101 3.19 -20.43 10.96
C LEU A 101 4.52 -21.13 10.73
N ALA A 102 5.56 -20.39 10.34
CA ALA A 102 6.90 -20.94 10.18
C ALA A 102 7.66 -21.13 11.51
N LYS A 103 7.27 -20.44 12.58
CA LYS A 103 8.04 -20.34 13.83
C LYS A 103 7.31 -20.79 15.10
N ASP A 104 5.98 -20.76 15.09
CA ASP A 104 5.16 -21.06 16.27
C ASP A 104 4.25 -22.27 16.05
N PRO A 105 4.59 -23.46 16.60
CA PRO A 105 3.76 -24.66 16.49
C PRO A 105 2.34 -24.50 17.02
N GLU A 106 2.14 -23.67 18.04
CA GLU A 106 0.80 -23.42 18.60
C GLU A 106 -0.09 -22.64 17.61
N SER A 107 0.49 -21.69 16.85
CA SER A 107 -0.22 -21.02 15.75
C SER A 107 -0.62 -22.02 14.67
N VAL A 108 0.24 -22.97 14.32
CA VAL A 108 -0.09 -24.04 13.35
C VAL A 108 -1.26 -24.88 13.85
N GLU A 109 -1.26 -25.32 15.11
CA GLU A 109 -2.37 -26.09 15.70
C GLU A 109 -3.69 -25.34 15.67
N VAL A 110 -3.67 -24.05 16.05
CA VAL A 110 -4.88 -23.22 16.08
C VAL A 110 -5.43 -23.01 14.66
N VAL A 111 -4.57 -22.69 13.69
CA VAL A 111 -4.96 -22.49 12.30
C VAL A 111 -5.53 -23.78 11.71
N ASP A 112 -4.89 -24.94 11.91
CA ASP A 112 -5.38 -26.22 11.45
C ASP A 112 -6.76 -26.58 12.02
N ARG A 113 -6.91 -26.44 13.34
CA ARG A 113 -8.19 -26.67 14.03
C ARG A 113 -9.32 -25.80 13.50
N LEU A 114 -9.04 -24.47 13.34
CA LEU A 114 -10.05 -23.52 12.87
C LEU A 114 -10.38 -23.76 11.39
N SER A 115 -9.40 -24.06 10.55
CA SER A 115 -9.59 -24.37 9.14
C SER A 115 -10.47 -25.60 8.96
N LYS A 116 -10.18 -26.69 9.67
CA LYS A 116 -11.00 -27.91 9.66
C LYS A 116 -12.44 -27.66 10.13
N LYS A 117 -12.61 -26.89 11.23
CA LYS A 117 -13.94 -26.54 11.74
C LYS A 117 -14.75 -25.70 10.76
N ALA A 118 -14.09 -24.83 10.00
CA ALA A 118 -14.72 -23.96 9.00
C ALA A 118 -14.85 -24.60 7.61
N GLY A 119 -14.35 -25.83 7.42
CA GLY A 119 -14.38 -26.53 6.13
C GLY A 119 -13.44 -25.98 5.07
N HIS A 120 -12.35 -25.32 5.49
CA HIS A 120 -11.31 -24.80 4.61
C HIS A 120 -10.08 -25.70 4.61
N LYS A 121 -9.31 -25.67 3.52
CA LYS A 121 -7.97 -26.26 3.52
C LYS A 121 -7.06 -25.45 4.43
N THR A 122 -6.24 -26.13 5.22
CA THR A 122 -5.22 -25.48 6.05
C THR A 122 -4.12 -24.90 5.16
N TYR A 123 -3.67 -23.70 5.48
CA TYR A 123 -2.52 -23.07 4.85
C TYR A 123 -1.21 -23.57 5.49
N GLU A 124 -0.26 -23.90 4.66
CA GLU A 124 1.10 -24.24 5.08
C GLU A 124 2.05 -23.10 4.72
N ALA A 125 2.95 -22.74 5.63
CA ALA A 125 3.94 -21.69 5.39
C ALA A 125 4.76 -21.98 4.12
N GLY A 126 4.94 -20.96 3.28
CA GLY A 126 5.69 -21.07 2.01
C GLY A 126 4.86 -21.45 0.79
N GLN A 127 3.55 -21.70 0.91
CA GLN A 127 2.69 -21.99 -0.26
C GLN A 127 2.51 -20.79 -1.20
N VAL A 128 2.53 -19.57 -0.68
CA VAL A 128 2.47 -18.35 -1.51
C VAL A 128 3.51 -17.33 -1.08
N GLU A 129 4.01 -16.55 -2.02
CA GLU A 129 4.76 -15.34 -1.75
C GLU A 129 3.78 -14.18 -1.54
N THR A 130 3.91 -13.45 -0.42
CA THR A 130 3.10 -12.25 -0.17
C THR A 130 3.88 -11.00 -0.52
N ILE A 131 3.32 -10.15 -1.41
CA ILE A 131 3.94 -8.90 -1.87
C ILE A 131 3.01 -7.70 -1.68
N HIS A 132 3.59 -6.51 -1.58
CA HIS A 132 2.83 -5.26 -1.63
C HIS A 132 2.61 -4.78 -3.07
N ALA A 133 1.61 -3.91 -3.30
CA ALA A 133 1.37 -3.33 -4.63
C ALA A 133 2.56 -2.52 -5.16
N LEU A 134 3.36 -1.94 -4.27
CA LEU A 134 4.58 -1.22 -4.61
C LEU A 134 5.66 -2.19 -5.11
N ASP A 135 5.92 -3.28 -4.36
CA ASP A 135 6.85 -4.34 -4.76
C ASP A 135 6.42 -4.96 -6.10
N TRP A 136 5.11 -5.20 -6.27
CA TRP A 136 4.55 -5.73 -7.50
C TRP A 136 4.90 -4.90 -8.74
N ILE A 137 4.69 -3.58 -8.69
CA ILE A 137 4.98 -2.70 -9.84
C ILE A 137 6.50 -2.58 -10.03
N LYS A 138 7.26 -2.38 -8.94
CA LYS A 138 8.71 -2.23 -8.98
C LYS A 138 9.40 -3.44 -9.59
N GLU A 139 9.07 -4.64 -9.13
CA GLU A 139 9.72 -5.87 -9.57
C GLU A 139 9.18 -6.42 -10.91
N SER A 140 7.96 -6.03 -11.32
CA SER A 140 7.42 -6.44 -12.61
C SER A 140 7.85 -5.55 -13.77
N ILE A 141 7.99 -4.25 -13.54
CA ILE A 141 8.23 -3.27 -14.62
C ILE A 141 9.56 -2.56 -14.44
N GLY A 142 9.93 -2.25 -13.20
CA GLY A 142 11.12 -1.46 -12.86
C GLY A 142 11.03 -0.01 -13.35
N GLU A 143 12.07 0.76 -13.08
CA GLU A 143 12.16 2.18 -13.45
C GLU A 143 12.26 2.37 -14.96
N ASP A 144 13.09 1.59 -15.62
CA ASP A 144 13.31 1.72 -17.06
C ASP A 144 12.06 1.33 -17.85
N GLY A 145 11.44 0.21 -17.48
CA GLY A 145 10.20 -0.22 -18.10
C GLY A 145 9.03 0.76 -17.85
N LEU A 146 9.03 1.45 -16.71
CA LEU A 146 8.06 2.51 -16.44
C LEU A 146 8.38 3.76 -17.27
N ARG A 147 9.65 4.20 -17.31
CA ARG A 147 10.12 5.39 -18.05
C ARG A 147 9.74 5.31 -19.53
N GLU A 148 9.90 4.14 -20.16
CA GLU A 148 9.52 3.90 -21.56
C GLU A 148 8.00 4.04 -21.81
N ARG A 149 7.17 3.90 -20.78
CA ARG A 149 5.70 3.91 -20.87
C ARG A 149 5.06 5.22 -20.41
N VAL A 150 5.84 6.14 -19.84
CA VAL A 150 5.37 7.47 -19.43
C VAL A 150 4.88 8.24 -20.67
N LYS A 151 3.68 8.79 -20.58
CA LYS A 151 3.06 9.64 -21.61
C LYS A 151 2.93 11.08 -21.17
N ASN A 152 2.65 11.28 -19.89
CA ASN A 152 2.50 12.59 -19.26
C ASN A 152 3.47 12.63 -18.08
N SER A 153 4.61 13.29 -18.26
CA SER A 153 5.60 13.42 -17.18
C SER A 153 5.01 14.16 -15.98
N LEU A 154 5.38 13.72 -14.78
CA LEU A 154 5.07 14.42 -13.52
C LEU A 154 6.04 15.57 -13.22
N ASN A 155 6.80 16.03 -14.22
CA ASN A 155 7.82 17.08 -14.10
C ASN A 155 7.28 18.34 -13.41
N GLY A 156 8.06 18.89 -12.47
CA GLY A 156 7.68 20.06 -11.67
C GLY A 156 6.64 19.78 -10.60
N MET A 157 6.29 18.51 -10.33
CA MET A 157 5.47 18.14 -9.20
C MET A 157 6.35 17.71 -8.03
N LYS A 158 6.39 18.52 -6.97
CA LYS A 158 7.17 18.24 -5.76
C LYS A 158 6.42 17.26 -4.85
N ILE A 159 6.96 16.04 -4.72
CA ILE A 159 6.29 14.94 -4.04
C ILE A 159 7.06 14.49 -2.79
N ALA A 160 6.38 14.45 -1.64
CA ALA A 160 6.83 13.78 -0.43
C ALA A 160 6.30 12.33 -0.43
N ASN A 161 7.17 11.35 -0.51
CA ASN A 161 6.80 9.93 -0.55
C ASN A 161 6.62 9.39 0.86
N TYR A 162 5.38 9.02 1.21
CA TYR A 162 5.02 8.58 2.55
C TYR A 162 4.60 7.11 2.57
N TYR A 163 5.48 6.27 3.10
CA TYR A 163 5.32 4.80 3.20
C TYR A 163 4.56 4.35 4.45
N GLY A 164 4.44 5.22 5.46
CA GLY A 164 3.86 4.82 6.73
C GLY A 164 4.73 3.81 7.48
N CYS A 165 4.12 3.05 8.41
CA CYS A 165 4.90 2.22 9.33
C CYS A 165 4.89 0.71 9.02
N MET A 166 3.81 0.17 8.45
CA MET A 166 3.59 -1.28 8.37
C MET A 166 4.11 -1.92 7.07
N TYR A 167 4.61 -1.12 6.14
CA TYR A 167 5.24 -1.63 4.92
C TYR A 167 6.65 -2.20 5.17
N THR A 168 7.36 -1.66 6.18
CA THR A 168 8.76 -2.01 6.46
C THR A 168 9.02 -2.54 7.88
N ARG A 169 8.03 -2.52 8.77
CA ARG A 169 8.22 -2.90 10.19
C ARG A 169 7.15 -3.84 10.71
N PRO A 170 7.54 -4.76 11.61
CA PRO A 170 8.88 -5.02 12.13
C PRO A 170 9.76 -5.79 11.13
N ARG A 171 11.06 -5.50 11.12
CA ARG A 171 12.02 -6.05 10.14
C ARG A 171 12.01 -7.57 9.99
N HIS A 172 11.84 -8.31 11.11
CA HIS A 172 11.92 -9.76 11.11
C HIS A 172 10.83 -10.48 10.29
N ILE A 173 9.72 -9.82 9.97
CA ILE A 173 8.68 -10.39 9.10
C ILE A 173 8.87 -10.01 7.61
N PHE A 174 9.88 -9.19 7.30
CA PHE A 174 10.22 -8.75 5.95
C PHE A 174 11.68 -9.09 5.61
N PRO A 175 12.06 -10.38 5.59
CA PRO A 175 13.45 -10.78 5.37
C PRO A 175 13.96 -10.41 3.97
N GLU A 176 13.08 -10.24 3.00
CA GLU A 176 13.39 -9.80 1.65
C GLU A 176 13.83 -8.33 1.56
N LYS A 177 13.41 -7.50 2.53
CA LYS A 177 13.87 -6.12 2.63
C LYS A 177 15.24 -6.08 3.31
N ASP A 178 16.08 -5.15 2.88
CA ASP A 178 17.52 -5.10 3.25
C ASP A 178 18.31 -6.38 2.88
N ALA A 179 17.82 -7.18 1.91
CA ALA A 179 18.46 -8.43 1.51
C ALA A 179 19.72 -8.23 0.64
N GLY A 180 19.93 -7.03 0.13
CA GLY A 180 21.09 -6.68 -0.70
C GLY A 180 20.82 -5.58 -1.71
N PRO A 181 21.73 -5.37 -2.66
CA PRO A 181 21.57 -4.35 -3.70
C PRO A 181 20.26 -4.55 -4.49
N GLY A 182 19.47 -3.48 -4.63
CA GLY A 182 18.20 -3.49 -5.34
C GLY A 182 16.99 -3.97 -4.53
N SER A 183 17.19 -4.41 -3.27
CA SER A 183 16.05 -4.66 -2.36
C SER A 183 15.54 -3.37 -1.73
N GLU A 184 14.27 -3.37 -1.31
CA GLU A 184 13.72 -2.28 -0.53
C GLU A 184 14.40 -2.18 0.84
N SER A 185 14.44 -0.98 1.41
CA SER A 185 15.03 -0.76 2.73
C SER A 185 13.98 -0.60 3.81
N THR A 186 14.20 -1.27 4.95
CA THR A 186 13.31 -1.12 6.12
C THR A 186 13.47 0.23 6.83
N SER A 187 14.63 0.87 6.72
CA SER A 187 14.94 2.14 7.39
C SER A 187 14.79 3.37 6.49
N LYS A 188 15.11 3.20 5.21
CA LYS A 188 15.06 4.26 4.19
C LYS A 188 14.39 3.71 2.92
N PRO A 189 13.07 3.47 2.95
CA PRO A 189 12.37 2.94 1.79
C PRO A 189 12.48 3.89 0.61
N HIS A 190 12.63 3.31 -0.61
CA HIS A 190 12.91 4.07 -1.82
C HIS A 190 12.13 3.61 -3.06
N PHE A 191 11.45 2.45 -3.05
CA PHE A 191 10.77 1.93 -4.24
C PHE A 191 9.73 2.89 -4.81
N MET A 192 8.97 3.60 -3.95
CA MET A 192 8.01 4.61 -4.40
C MET A 192 8.72 5.84 -4.97
N ASP A 193 9.83 6.25 -4.33
CA ASP A 193 10.67 7.35 -4.83
C ASP A 193 11.19 7.03 -6.24
N ASP A 194 11.78 5.85 -6.44
CA ASP A 194 12.34 5.41 -7.73
C ASP A 194 11.27 5.39 -8.84
N LEU A 195 10.08 4.83 -8.55
CA LEU A 195 9.00 4.75 -9.53
C LEU A 195 8.45 6.13 -9.88
N LEU A 196 8.26 7.02 -8.90
CA LEU A 196 7.75 8.37 -9.17
C LEU A 196 8.80 9.25 -9.84
N GLU A 197 10.08 9.10 -9.52
CA GLU A 197 11.18 9.75 -10.24
C GLU A 197 11.25 9.25 -11.70
N ALA A 198 11.11 7.94 -11.92
CA ALA A 198 11.04 7.39 -13.27
C ALA A 198 9.83 7.91 -14.07
N ALA A 199 8.75 8.30 -13.38
CA ALA A 199 7.58 8.98 -13.95
C ALA A 199 7.79 10.50 -14.14
N GLY A 200 8.94 11.03 -13.74
CA GLY A 200 9.35 12.43 -13.91
C GLY A 200 9.03 13.35 -12.73
N ALA A 201 8.65 12.83 -11.58
CA ALA A 201 8.37 13.64 -10.39
C ALA A 201 9.64 14.21 -9.73
N ASP A 202 9.48 15.34 -9.08
CA ASP A 202 10.52 15.96 -8.24
C ASP A 202 10.33 15.48 -6.79
N ASN A 203 10.98 14.37 -6.42
CA ASN A 203 10.90 13.87 -5.05
C ASN A 203 11.61 14.82 -4.07
N VAL A 204 10.91 15.20 -2.99
CA VAL A 204 11.51 16.00 -1.93
C VAL A 204 12.00 15.13 -0.79
N ASP A 205 13.15 15.47 -0.21
CA ASP A 205 13.64 14.78 0.99
C ASP A 205 12.71 15.08 2.17
N PHE A 206 12.14 13.99 2.70
CA PHE A 206 11.06 14.06 3.68
C PHE A 206 11.36 13.14 4.87
N PRO A 207 11.73 13.69 6.03
CA PRO A 207 12.25 12.90 7.14
C PRO A 207 11.23 11.97 7.81
N LEU A 208 9.91 12.19 7.60
CA LEU A 208 8.85 11.39 8.21
C LEU A 208 8.24 10.33 7.29
N LYS A 209 8.97 9.87 6.29
CA LYS A 209 8.53 8.83 5.33
C LYS A 209 7.90 7.59 5.97
N THR A 210 8.42 7.17 7.12
CA THR A 210 8.00 5.95 7.83
C THR A 210 7.37 6.22 9.19
N ALA A 211 7.01 7.47 9.49
CA ALA A 211 6.32 7.82 10.73
C ALA A 211 4.90 7.20 10.76
N CYS A 212 4.35 7.03 11.95
CA CYS A 212 2.97 6.55 12.09
C CYS A 212 1.97 7.68 11.84
N CYS A 213 0.95 7.45 11.01
CA CYS A 213 -0.17 8.37 10.79
C CYS A 213 -1.21 8.37 11.94
N GLY A 214 -1.08 7.46 12.90
CA GLY A 214 -2.08 7.30 13.95
C GLY A 214 -3.36 6.59 13.51
N GLY A 215 -3.39 5.91 12.38
CA GLY A 215 -4.60 5.29 11.84
C GLY A 215 -5.32 4.33 12.81
N ALA A 216 -4.56 3.62 13.66
CA ALA A 216 -5.12 2.79 14.74
C ALA A 216 -5.86 3.59 15.83
N HIS A 217 -5.57 4.87 15.97
CA HIS A 217 -6.14 5.75 17.00
C HIS A 217 -7.26 6.65 16.48
N THR A 218 -7.57 6.60 15.20
CA THR A 218 -8.55 7.52 14.56
C THR A 218 -9.90 7.54 15.28
N LEU A 219 -10.37 6.38 15.76
CA LEU A 219 -11.64 6.27 16.47
C LEU A 219 -11.50 6.32 18.00
N SER A 220 -10.39 5.81 18.55
CA SER A 220 -10.19 5.73 20.02
C SER A 220 -9.55 6.98 20.61
N ASP A 221 -8.66 7.65 19.87
CA ASP A 221 -7.95 8.86 20.28
C ASP A 221 -7.64 9.76 19.06
N SER A 222 -8.68 10.42 18.60
CA SER A 222 -8.62 11.31 17.43
C SER A 222 -7.67 12.50 17.60
N ASP A 223 -7.39 12.93 18.83
CA ASP A 223 -6.46 14.03 19.10
C ASP A 223 -5.02 13.60 18.88
N THR A 224 -4.65 12.40 19.32
CA THR A 224 -3.34 11.82 19.04
C THR A 224 -3.17 11.61 17.53
N SER A 225 -4.16 11.06 16.82
CA SER A 225 -4.10 10.92 15.36
C SER A 225 -3.91 12.28 14.68
N THR A 226 -4.63 13.32 15.10
CA THR A 226 -4.50 14.66 14.54
C THR A 226 -3.08 15.23 14.74
N LYS A 227 -2.47 15.03 15.92
CA LYS A 227 -1.10 15.49 16.21
C LYS A 227 -0.06 14.78 15.34
N LEU A 228 -0.21 13.46 15.15
CA LEU A 228 0.68 12.67 14.31
C LEU A 228 0.59 13.09 12.83
N VAL A 229 -0.62 13.26 12.32
CA VAL A 229 -0.86 13.77 10.95
C VAL A 229 -0.30 15.18 10.79
N LEU A 230 -0.52 16.06 11.78
CA LEU A 230 0.00 17.42 11.77
C LEU A 230 1.52 17.45 11.60
N ASN A 231 2.25 16.58 12.32
CA ASN A 231 3.70 16.51 12.20
C ASN A 231 4.13 16.09 10.80
N ILE A 232 3.44 15.12 10.19
CA ILE A 232 3.71 14.65 8.82
C ILE A 232 3.48 15.78 7.83
N LEU A 233 2.33 16.44 7.91
CA LEU A 233 1.96 17.56 7.03
C LEU A 233 2.95 18.72 7.13
N LYS A 234 3.33 19.12 8.36
CA LYS A 234 4.34 20.17 8.59
C LYS A 234 5.69 19.81 7.98
N ALA A 235 6.16 18.58 8.20
CA ALA A 235 7.44 18.14 7.65
C ALA A 235 7.42 18.15 6.12
N ALA A 236 6.33 17.67 5.49
CA ALA A 236 6.17 17.71 4.05
C ALA A 236 6.12 19.15 3.50
N LYS A 237 5.38 20.04 4.16
CA LYS A 237 5.32 21.47 3.80
C LYS A 237 6.69 22.15 3.89
N LEU A 238 7.43 21.91 4.97
CA LEU A 238 8.79 22.42 5.15
C LEU A 238 9.77 21.90 4.10
N ALA A 239 9.59 20.67 3.64
CA ALA A 239 10.35 20.10 2.53
C ALA A 239 9.94 20.66 1.15
N GLY A 240 8.91 21.52 1.11
CA GLY A 240 8.41 22.14 -0.11
C GLY A 240 7.50 21.24 -0.95
N ALA A 241 6.94 20.17 -0.38
CA ALA A 241 6.04 19.28 -1.09
C ALA A 241 4.70 19.95 -1.45
N GLU A 242 4.21 19.70 -2.65
CA GLU A 242 2.86 20.02 -3.12
C GLU A 242 1.90 18.84 -2.95
N VAL A 243 2.47 17.63 -3.00
CA VAL A 243 1.74 16.36 -2.91
C VAL A 243 2.42 15.46 -1.88
N ILE A 244 1.62 14.74 -1.09
CA ILE A 244 2.07 13.54 -0.39
C ILE A 244 1.57 12.34 -1.18
N ALA A 245 2.50 11.51 -1.68
CA ALA A 245 2.17 10.23 -2.27
C ALA A 245 2.05 9.17 -1.17
N THR A 246 0.99 8.34 -1.21
CA THR A 246 0.75 7.28 -0.23
C THR A 246 0.54 5.93 -0.91
N GLU A 247 0.79 4.85 -0.18
CA GLU A 247 0.61 3.46 -0.60
C GLU A 247 -0.33 2.67 0.33
N CYS A 248 -0.92 3.33 1.33
CA CYS A 248 -1.78 2.71 2.33
C CYS A 248 -3.11 3.45 2.44
N PRO A 249 -4.26 2.76 2.33
CA PRO A 249 -5.57 3.41 2.41
C PRO A 249 -5.84 4.02 3.79
N THR A 250 -5.38 3.40 4.87
CA THR A 250 -5.51 3.94 6.23
C THR A 250 -4.71 5.21 6.40
N CYS A 251 -3.48 5.25 5.88
CA CYS A 251 -2.65 6.46 5.93
C CYS A 251 -3.25 7.58 5.08
N HIS A 252 -3.70 7.27 3.87
CA HIS A 252 -4.32 8.23 2.97
C HIS A 252 -5.56 8.88 3.62
N SER A 253 -6.51 8.06 4.07
CA SER A 253 -7.72 8.55 4.74
C SER A 253 -7.38 9.36 6.00
N GLY A 254 -6.41 8.90 6.79
CA GLY A 254 -5.94 9.63 7.97
C GLY A 254 -5.39 11.01 7.63
N LEU A 255 -4.51 11.10 6.62
CA LEU A 255 -3.94 12.37 6.16
C LEU A 255 -5.03 13.32 5.65
N GLU A 256 -5.95 12.85 4.82
CA GLU A 256 -7.04 13.68 4.28
C GLU A 256 -8.01 14.15 5.37
N MET A 257 -8.52 13.25 6.20
CA MET A 257 -9.54 13.56 7.20
C MET A 257 -9.00 14.47 8.32
N HIS A 258 -7.78 14.23 8.78
CA HIS A 258 -7.18 15.03 9.85
C HIS A 258 -6.52 16.32 9.36
N GLN A 259 -6.28 16.50 8.04
CA GLN A 259 -5.70 17.74 7.51
C GLN A 259 -6.56 18.95 7.88
N ILE A 260 -7.87 18.89 7.68
CA ILE A 260 -8.80 19.99 8.01
C ILE A 260 -8.74 20.34 9.49
N ARG A 261 -8.63 19.33 10.36
CA ARG A 261 -8.51 19.52 11.81
C ARG A 261 -7.13 20.06 12.20
N ALA A 262 -6.08 19.54 11.57
CA ALA A 262 -4.71 20.01 11.74
C ALA A 262 -4.57 21.49 11.33
N GLU A 263 -5.18 21.91 10.23
CA GLU A 263 -5.20 23.30 9.77
C GLU A 263 -5.87 24.24 10.77
N LYS A 264 -6.96 23.80 11.42
CA LYS A 264 -7.59 24.57 12.52
C LYS A 264 -6.67 24.75 13.73
N VAL A 265 -5.91 23.71 14.10
CA VAL A 265 -4.95 23.77 15.21
C VAL A 265 -3.78 24.68 14.89
N LEU A 266 -3.34 24.69 13.63
CA LEU A 266 -2.25 25.54 13.15
C LEU A 266 -2.65 27.01 13.00
N GLY A 267 -3.93 27.30 12.75
CA GLY A 267 -4.40 28.62 12.34
C GLY A 267 -3.99 29.01 10.91
N GLU A 268 -3.48 28.04 10.13
CA GLU A 268 -3.10 28.23 8.72
C GLU A 268 -3.44 27.02 7.87
N LYS A 269 -3.62 27.24 6.56
CA LYS A 269 -3.83 26.15 5.60
C LYS A 269 -2.50 25.47 5.24
N VAL A 270 -2.52 24.16 5.18
CA VAL A 270 -1.38 23.35 4.74
C VAL A 270 -1.38 23.20 3.23
N GLU A 271 -2.57 22.97 2.64
CA GLU A 271 -2.84 22.90 1.19
C GLU A 271 -2.04 21.81 0.43
N ILE A 272 -1.59 20.75 1.11
CA ILE A 272 -0.93 19.62 0.48
C ILE A 272 -1.99 18.67 -0.08
N LYS A 273 -1.80 18.21 -1.33
CA LYS A 273 -2.66 17.21 -1.94
C LYS A 273 -2.22 15.81 -1.51
N ILE A 274 -3.18 14.96 -1.15
CA ILE A 274 -2.91 13.57 -0.77
C ILE A 274 -3.36 12.69 -1.94
N LEU A 275 -2.43 11.95 -2.52
CA LEU A 275 -2.69 11.09 -3.68
C LEU A 275 -2.08 9.70 -3.46
N TYR A 276 -2.76 8.66 -3.93
CA TYR A 276 -2.13 7.35 -4.01
C TYR A 276 -1.05 7.33 -5.09
N PHE A 277 0.06 6.65 -4.83
CA PHE A 277 1.13 6.52 -5.82
C PHE A 277 0.63 5.92 -7.14
N THR A 278 -0.34 5.00 -7.09
CA THR A 278 -0.97 4.43 -8.29
C THR A 278 -1.83 5.43 -9.07
N GLN A 279 -2.40 6.44 -8.40
CA GLN A 279 -3.07 7.55 -9.10
C GLN A 279 -2.07 8.36 -9.91
N LEU A 280 -0.94 8.70 -9.29
CA LEU A 280 0.17 9.43 -9.93
C LEU A 280 0.75 8.64 -11.10
N LEU A 281 1.11 7.37 -10.89
CA LEU A 281 1.61 6.50 -11.96
C LEU A 281 0.58 6.32 -13.09
N GLY A 282 -0.70 6.14 -12.75
CA GLY A 282 -1.74 6.01 -13.75
C GLY A 282 -1.85 7.26 -14.64
N MET A 283 -1.78 8.46 -14.06
CA MET A 283 -1.77 9.71 -14.81
C MET A 283 -0.51 9.86 -15.66
N ALA A 284 0.66 9.49 -15.11
CA ALA A 284 1.91 9.46 -15.87
C ALA A 284 1.83 8.49 -17.07
N LEU A 285 1.14 7.37 -16.93
CA LEU A 285 0.88 6.41 -18.02
C LEU A 285 -0.20 6.87 -19.01
N GLY A 286 -0.75 8.10 -18.86
CA GLY A 286 -1.72 8.69 -19.75
C GLY A 286 -3.18 8.35 -19.43
N LEU A 287 -3.48 7.85 -18.22
CA LEU A 287 -4.87 7.69 -17.77
C LEU A 287 -5.40 9.01 -17.23
N LYS A 288 -6.69 9.30 -17.53
CA LYS A 288 -7.35 10.50 -16.99
C LYS A 288 -7.55 10.39 -15.47
N PRO A 289 -7.50 11.49 -14.70
CA PRO A 289 -7.70 11.50 -13.25
C PRO A 289 -8.95 10.75 -12.78
N ARG A 290 -10.05 10.84 -13.54
CA ARG A 290 -11.29 10.12 -13.25
C ARG A 290 -11.15 8.60 -13.38
N LYS A 291 -10.28 8.11 -14.28
CA LYS A 291 -10.04 6.66 -14.45
C LYS A 291 -9.25 6.06 -13.29
N VAL A 292 -8.40 6.86 -12.66
CA VAL A 292 -7.62 6.47 -11.48
C VAL A 292 -8.27 6.93 -10.16
N GLY A 293 -9.52 7.36 -10.20
CA GLY A 293 -10.32 7.62 -8.99
C GLY A 293 -9.95 8.89 -8.21
N VAL A 294 -9.24 9.87 -8.79
CA VAL A 294 -8.88 11.11 -8.06
C VAL A 294 -10.12 11.86 -7.54
N HIS A 295 -11.25 11.79 -8.25
CA HIS A 295 -12.50 12.42 -7.82
C HIS A 295 -13.19 11.77 -6.61
N GLU A 296 -12.66 10.64 -6.15
CA GLU A 296 -13.13 9.91 -4.96
C GLU A 296 -12.32 10.27 -3.70
N ASN A 297 -11.22 10.99 -3.85
CA ASN A 297 -10.44 11.51 -2.74
C ASN A 297 -11.24 12.63 -2.02
N VAL A 298 -11.03 12.79 -0.74
CA VAL A 298 -11.69 13.83 0.07
C VAL A 298 -11.17 15.21 -0.32
N SER A 299 -9.86 15.33 -0.58
CA SER A 299 -9.25 16.58 -1.04
C SER A 299 -9.48 16.79 -2.54
N ASP A 300 -10.02 17.98 -2.93
CA ASP A 300 -10.12 18.32 -4.34
C ASP A 300 -8.73 18.58 -4.94
N SER A 301 -8.27 17.60 -5.70
CA SER A 301 -7.00 17.66 -6.42
C SER A 301 -7.15 17.97 -7.92
N ILE A 302 -8.38 18.02 -8.45
CA ILE A 302 -8.62 18.16 -9.90
C ILE A 302 -8.12 19.50 -10.43
N LYS A 303 -8.38 20.60 -9.70
CA LYS A 303 -7.89 21.93 -10.09
C LYS A 303 -6.36 21.95 -10.15
N PHE A 304 -5.71 21.47 -9.10
CA PHE A 304 -4.24 21.35 -9.01
C PHE A 304 -3.66 20.52 -10.18
N LEU A 305 -4.27 19.37 -10.49
CA LEU A 305 -3.82 18.51 -11.58
C LEU A 305 -3.99 19.15 -12.96
N LYS A 306 -5.04 19.98 -13.16
CA LYS A 306 -5.19 20.79 -14.39
C LYS A 306 -4.07 21.81 -14.53
N GLU A 307 -3.70 22.49 -13.46
CA GLU A 307 -2.59 23.46 -13.44
C GLU A 307 -1.24 22.78 -13.75
N LYS A 308 -1.09 21.49 -13.40
CA LYS A 308 0.06 20.65 -13.74
C LYS A 308 -0.04 19.96 -15.12
N GLY A 309 -1.10 20.19 -15.89
CA GLY A 309 -1.28 19.61 -17.24
C GLY A 309 -1.63 18.10 -17.24
N LEU A 310 -2.15 17.57 -16.12
CA LEU A 310 -2.46 16.14 -15.94
C LEU A 310 -3.95 15.81 -15.95
N ALA A 311 -4.85 16.79 -16.14
CA ALA A 311 -6.31 16.60 -16.09
C ALA A 311 -7.04 17.23 -17.30
#